data_46290a94910f8ba634d95aa9719c2cfd
#
_entry.id   46290a94910f8ba634d95aa9719c2cfd
#
_cell.length_a   1.000
_cell.length_b   1.000
_cell.length_c   1.000
_cell.angle_alpha   90.00
_cell.angle_beta   90.00
_cell.angle_gamma   90.00
#
_symmetry.space_group_name_H-M   'P 1'
#
loop_
_entity.id
_entity.type
_entity.pdbx_description
1 polymer ?
#
loop_
_entity_poly.entity_id
_entity_poly.type
_entity_poly.pdbx_seq_one_letter_code
_entity_poly.pdbx_strand_id
1 'polypeptide(L)'
;YVEAQLPPGKSKADRVRRWLQLVYASDIDGGSNRAHPRVAARMLAEDPGLVAGDPYLACAVGDEAAVQQAAANDPAWVNRAGGPLRLPPLVAVAHSSLLQLPGFQPRLLRCARQLLQAGADPNQRIGSRWPPGTLAAPDDSNPLSALYGAAGQNHDLELTRLLLEAGADPNDGESLYHSLDAFVTTGILLEHGARIPEAYAMYKVLDTENVAALALLLQHGGNPNEPARNAPTSDSGSPLMWAIRRRRSRRCIAMLLDAGADPHAATPNGVSAYRYALQFGLSEVAELLRERAGAEPLTDDELFVAA
;
A
#
# COMPACT_ATOMS: atom_id res chain seq x y z
N TYR A 1 18.74 -2.50 21.39
CA TYR A 1 19.23 -1.77 20.20
C TYR A 1 20.69 -2.14 20.02
N VAL A 2 20.99 -3.02 19.05
CA VAL A 2 22.39 -3.29 18.67
C VAL A 2 22.76 -2.17 17.70
N GLU A 3 23.64 -1.27 18.13
CA GLU A 3 24.31 -0.33 17.24
C GLU A 3 25.14 -1.16 16.24
N ALA A 4 24.64 -1.32 15.04
CA ALA A 4 25.42 -1.93 13.97
C ALA A 4 26.48 -0.94 13.50
N GLN A 5 27.59 -0.86 14.23
CA GLN A 5 28.83 -0.30 13.70
C GLN A 5 29.24 -1.17 12.50
N LEU A 6 29.29 -0.57 11.32
CA LEU A 6 29.78 -1.24 10.13
C LEU A 6 31.25 -1.65 10.40
N PRO A 7 31.61 -2.92 10.17
CA PRO A 7 33.00 -3.32 10.35
C PRO A 7 33.93 -2.48 9.45
N PRO A 8 35.07 -2.02 9.94
CA PRO A 8 36.03 -1.27 9.15
C PRO A 8 36.51 -2.12 7.97
N GLY A 9 36.43 -1.59 6.75
CA GLY A 9 36.94 -2.24 5.53
C GLY A 9 35.95 -2.53 4.42
N LYS A 10 34.65 -2.19 4.51
CA LYS A 10 33.72 -2.36 3.40
C LYS A 10 33.91 -1.29 2.31
N SER A 11 33.85 -1.71 1.03
CA SER A 11 33.93 -0.81 -0.11
C SER A 11 32.79 0.23 -0.13
N LYS A 12 32.96 1.35 -0.89
CA LYS A 12 31.88 2.31 -1.09
C LYS A 12 30.63 1.61 -1.63
N ALA A 13 30.78 0.67 -2.57
CA ALA A 13 29.68 -0.11 -3.14
C ALA A 13 28.92 -0.92 -2.10
N ASP A 14 29.60 -1.56 -1.13
CA ASP A 14 28.95 -2.31 -0.05
C ASP A 14 28.16 -1.38 0.89
N ARG A 15 28.72 -0.19 1.19
CA ARG A 15 28.03 0.81 2.00
C ARG A 15 26.79 1.36 1.29
N VAL A 16 26.89 1.66 0.00
CA VAL A 16 25.73 2.08 -0.82
C VAL A 16 24.66 0.98 -0.84
N ARG A 17 25.04 -0.28 -1.08
CA ARG A 17 24.09 -1.40 -1.05
C ARG A 17 23.38 -1.50 0.30
N ARG A 18 24.13 -1.41 1.40
CA ARG A 18 23.54 -1.44 2.75
C ARG A 18 22.61 -0.26 2.99
N TRP A 19 22.96 0.93 2.53
CA TRP A 19 22.15 2.12 2.63
C TRP A 19 20.85 1.98 1.84
N LEU A 20 20.90 1.46 0.61
CA LEU A 20 19.72 1.21 -0.22
C LEU A 20 18.72 0.27 0.47
N GLN A 21 19.19 -0.77 1.16
CA GLN A 21 18.36 -1.68 1.97
C GLN A 21 17.66 -0.98 3.15
N LEU A 22 18.13 0.18 3.57
CA LEU A 22 17.51 0.98 4.62
C LEU A 22 16.55 2.01 4.05
N VAL A 23 16.74 2.41 2.80
CA VAL A 23 15.88 3.39 2.11
C VAL A 23 14.66 2.73 1.50
N TYR A 24 14.83 1.59 0.85
CA TYR A 24 13.77 0.93 0.08
C TYR A 24 13.24 -0.31 0.80
N ALA A 25 11.95 -0.58 0.59
CA ALA A 25 11.32 -1.81 1.04
C ALA A 25 11.75 -3.01 0.15
N SER A 26 11.50 -4.22 0.65
CA SER A 26 11.95 -5.47 0.01
C SER A 26 11.38 -5.71 -1.39
N ASP A 27 10.22 -5.19 -1.71
CA ASP A 27 9.61 -5.23 -3.04
C ASP A 27 10.38 -4.40 -4.09
N ILE A 28 11.22 -3.45 -3.63
CA ILE A 28 12.07 -2.60 -4.45
C ILE A 28 13.53 -3.08 -4.46
N ASP A 29 14.10 -3.44 -3.32
CA ASP A 29 15.52 -3.79 -3.22
C ASP A 29 15.79 -5.30 -3.45
N GLY A 30 14.76 -6.14 -3.39
CA GLY A 30 14.87 -7.59 -3.54
C GLY A 30 15.32 -8.31 -2.29
N GLY A 31 15.34 -7.64 -1.14
CA GLY A 31 15.67 -8.20 0.17
C GLY A 31 14.44 -8.70 0.93
N SER A 32 14.62 -8.96 2.22
CA SER A 32 13.53 -9.32 3.15
C SER A 32 13.37 -8.33 4.29
N ASN A 33 14.01 -7.18 4.18
CA ASN A 33 14.07 -6.15 5.23
C ASN A 33 12.99 -5.08 5.04
N ARG A 34 12.61 -4.46 6.13
CA ARG A 34 11.82 -3.23 6.12
C ARG A 34 12.75 -2.03 5.97
N ALA A 35 12.26 -0.96 5.34
CA ALA A 35 12.96 0.29 5.28
C ALA A 35 13.15 0.90 6.69
N HIS A 36 14.32 1.54 6.90
CA HIS A 36 14.69 2.19 8.15
C HIS A 36 15.18 3.63 7.88
N PRO A 37 14.28 4.58 7.54
CA PRO A 37 14.64 5.90 7.05
C PRO A 37 15.52 6.70 8.00
N ARG A 38 15.31 6.60 9.32
CA ARG A 38 16.14 7.29 10.31
C ARG A 38 17.58 6.80 10.33
N VAL A 39 17.79 5.48 10.15
CA VAL A 39 19.13 4.90 10.06
C VAL A 39 19.79 5.29 8.74
N ALA A 40 19.05 5.27 7.63
CA ALA A 40 19.53 5.72 6.34
C ALA A 40 19.97 7.20 6.37
N ALA A 41 19.18 8.07 6.99
CA ALA A 41 19.50 9.49 7.15
C ALA A 41 20.75 9.72 8.02
N ARG A 42 20.92 8.94 9.10
CA ARG A 42 22.13 8.98 9.93
C ARG A 42 23.39 8.58 9.14
N MET A 43 23.31 7.51 8.34
CA MET A 43 24.43 7.10 7.48
C MET A 43 24.86 8.21 6.49
N LEU A 44 23.89 8.96 5.95
CA LEU A 44 24.19 10.11 5.08
C LEU A 44 24.81 11.28 5.85
N ALA A 45 24.43 11.51 7.10
CA ALA A 45 25.04 12.53 7.93
C ALA A 45 26.48 12.17 8.31
N GLU A 46 26.78 10.88 8.53
CA GLU A 46 28.13 10.37 8.83
C GLU A 46 29.05 10.30 7.57
N ASP A 47 28.45 10.06 6.39
CA ASP A 47 29.17 10.01 5.10
C ASP A 47 28.39 10.78 4.02
N PRO A 48 28.50 12.11 3.95
CA PRO A 48 27.80 12.92 2.94
C PRO A 48 28.17 12.57 1.49
N GLY A 49 29.34 11.98 1.27
CA GLY A 49 29.84 11.53 -0.03
C GLY A 49 29.30 10.16 -0.47
N LEU A 50 28.52 9.48 0.37
CA LEU A 50 28.04 8.10 0.11
C LEU A 50 27.31 7.97 -1.22
N VAL A 51 26.41 8.90 -1.53
CA VAL A 51 25.55 8.89 -2.72
C VAL A 51 26.03 9.84 -3.83
N ALA A 52 27.14 10.56 -3.61
CA ALA A 52 27.64 11.53 -4.57
C ALA A 52 28.10 10.88 -5.89
N GLY A 53 27.77 11.55 -7.01
CA GLY A 53 28.21 11.16 -8.35
C GLY A 53 27.29 10.18 -9.08
N ASP A 54 26.18 9.73 -8.46
CA ASP A 54 25.17 8.88 -9.10
C ASP A 54 23.82 9.60 -9.08
N PRO A 55 23.26 10.00 -10.26
CA PRO A 55 22.01 10.74 -10.32
C PRO A 55 20.78 9.92 -9.88
N TYR A 56 20.83 8.60 -9.93
CA TYR A 56 19.75 7.75 -9.42
C TYR A 56 19.76 7.69 -7.88
N LEU A 57 20.93 7.71 -7.26
CA LEU A 57 21.05 7.85 -5.80
C LEU A 57 20.68 9.28 -5.36
N ALA A 58 20.95 10.29 -6.19
CA ALA A 58 20.48 11.66 -5.99
C ALA A 58 18.95 11.75 -5.90
N CYS A 59 18.22 11.00 -6.74
CA CYS A 59 16.76 10.87 -6.65
C CYS A 59 16.30 10.34 -5.28
N ALA A 60 17.00 9.34 -4.75
CA ALA A 60 16.63 8.71 -3.48
C ALA A 60 16.76 9.65 -2.26
N VAL A 61 17.61 10.69 -2.33
CA VAL A 61 17.86 11.66 -1.23
C VAL A 61 17.26 13.05 -1.49
N GLY A 62 16.69 13.28 -2.67
CA GLY A 62 16.19 14.59 -3.05
C GLY A 62 17.29 15.61 -3.32
N ASP A 63 18.36 15.23 -4.02
CA ASP A 63 19.40 16.15 -4.49
C ASP A 63 18.95 16.82 -5.80
N GLU A 64 18.28 17.96 -5.63
CA GLU A 64 17.68 18.73 -6.72
C GLU A 64 18.70 19.16 -7.79
N ALA A 65 19.90 19.55 -7.36
CA ALA A 65 20.94 20.03 -8.28
C ALA A 65 21.46 18.88 -9.16
N ALA A 66 21.72 17.72 -8.58
CA ALA A 66 22.17 16.54 -9.32
C ALA A 66 21.09 16.01 -10.27
N VAL A 67 19.81 16.01 -9.86
CA VAL A 67 18.68 15.63 -10.69
C VAL A 67 18.50 16.58 -11.88
N GLN A 68 18.55 17.89 -11.64
CA GLN A 68 18.47 18.90 -12.68
C GLN A 68 19.62 18.78 -13.68
N GLN A 69 20.83 18.58 -13.19
CA GLN A 69 22.02 18.42 -14.05
C GLN A 69 21.93 17.18 -14.93
N ALA A 70 21.45 16.05 -14.37
CA ALA A 70 21.30 14.81 -15.12
C ALA A 70 20.25 14.96 -16.25
N ALA A 71 19.09 15.57 -15.94
CA ALA A 71 18.04 15.83 -16.93
C ALA A 71 18.49 16.82 -18.02
N ALA A 72 19.29 17.83 -17.67
CA ALA A 72 19.83 18.77 -18.63
C ALA A 72 20.88 18.14 -19.56
N ASN A 73 21.72 17.24 -19.05
CA ASN A 73 22.74 16.55 -19.83
C ASN A 73 22.16 15.49 -20.77
N ASP A 74 21.08 14.82 -20.34
CA ASP A 74 20.39 13.78 -21.11
C ASP A 74 18.88 13.81 -20.80
N PRO A 75 18.07 14.51 -21.59
CA PRO A 75 16.63 14.59 -21.37
C PRO A 75 15.92 13.22 -21.35
N ALA A 76 16.46 12.20 -22.05
CA ALA A 76 15.88 10.85 -22.03
C ALA A 76 16.14 10.11 -20.71
N TRP A 77 17.10 10.60 -19.90
CA TRP A 77 17.44 10.00 -18.61
C TRP A 77 16.23 9.94 -17.64
N VAL A 78 15.34 10.94 -17.67
CA VAL A 78 14.20 11.02 -16.76
C VAL A 78 13.24 9.82 -16.86
N ASN A 79 13.30 9.08 -17.98
CA ASN A 79 12.49 7.87 -18.21
C ASN A 79 13.34 6.59 -18.30
N ARG A 80 14.63 6.67 -18.04
CA ARG A 80 15.54 5.52 -18.12
C ARG A 80 15.82 4.94 -16.74
N ALA A 81 15.57 3.64 -16.58
CA ALA A 81 15.97 2.93 -15.37
C ALA A 81 17.50 2.81 -15.24
N GLY A 82 18.03 3.02 -14.04
CA GLY A 82 19.47 2.94 -13.80
C GLY A 82 19.87 2.94 -12.32
N GLY A 83 21.14 3.18 -12.08
CA GLY A 83 21.73 3.08 -10.75
C GLY A 83 21.80 1.64 -10.23
N PRO A 84 22.21 1.45 -8.97
CA PRO A 84 22.43 0.12 -8.40
C PRO A 84 21.17 -0.75 -8.33
N LEU A 85 19.99 -0.14 -8.18
CA LEU A 85 18.71 -0.83 -8.14
C LEU A 85 17.95 -0.77 -9.48
N ARG A 86 18.53 -0.24 -10.56
CA ARG A 86 17.88 -0.12 -11.87
C ARG A 86 16.46 0.46 -11.76
N LEU A 87 16.32 1.58 -11.03
CA LEU A 87 15.05 2.27 -10.87
C LEU A 87 14.92 3.41 -11.89
N PRO A 88 13.74 3.63 -12.48
CA PRO A 88 13.42 4.90 -13.12
C PRO A 88 13.48 6.03 -12.08
N PRO A 89 13.88 7.27 -12.47
CA PRO A 89 14.07 8.37 -11.53
C PRO A 89 12.86 8.69 -10.63
N LEU A 90 11.66 8.69 -11.20
CA LEU A 90 10.45 9.01 -10.44
C LEU A 90 10.08 7.89 -9.45
N VAL A 91 10.29 6.62 -9.82
CA VAL A 91 10.16 5.47 -8.90
C VAL A 91 11.19 5.57 -7.77
N ALA A 92 12.44 5.96 -8.08
CA ALA A 92 13.47 6.12 -7.07
C ALA A 92 13.11 7.21 -6.03
N VAL A 93 12.51 8.32 -6.46
CA VAL A 93 11.98 9.37 -5.56
C VAL A 93 10.81 8.85 -4.73
N ALA A 94 9.79 8.29 -5.40
CA ALA A 94 8.50 7.99 -4.77
C ALA A 94 8.56 6.83 -3.77
N HIS A 95 9.43 5.85 -4.00
CA HIS A 95 9.63 4.72 -3.08
C HIS A 95 10.68 4.98 -2.00
N SER A 96 11.37 6.12 -2.01
CA SER A 96 12.31 6.45 -0.94
C SER A 96 11.60 6.64 0.39
N SER A 97 11.88 5.80 1.36
CA SER A 97 11.33 5.95 2.72
C SER A 97 11.79 7.23 3.43
N LEU A 98 12.79 7.93 2.90
CA LEU A 98 13.19 9.25 3.39
C LEU A 98 12.07 10.30 3.24
N LEU A 99 11.06 10.07 2.37
CA LEU A 99 9.81 10.84 2.33
C LEU A 99 9.11 10.96 3.69
N GLN A 100 9.26 9.95 4.55
CA GLN A 100 8.67 9.95 5.89
C GLN A 100 9.40 10.89 6.87
N LEU A 101 10.51 11.52 6.46
CA LEU A 101 11.31 12.41 7.29
C LEU A 101 11.13 13.88 6.86
N PRO A 102 10.72 14.78 7.78
CA PRO A 102 10.48 16.19 7.46
C PRO A 102 11.68 16.92 6.82
N GLY A 103 12.90 16.48 7.09
CA GLY A 103 14.11 17.05 6.48
C GLY A 103 14.36 16.63 5.02
N PHE A 104 13.70 15.58 4.53
CA PHE A 104 13.87 15.03 3.19
C PHE A 104 12.63 15.21 2.32
N GLN A 105 11.43 15.12 2.90
CA GLN A 105 10.15 15.16 2.17
C GLN A 105 10.07 16.37 1.21
N PRO A 106 10.33 17.63 1.62
CA PRO A 106 10.21 18.76 0.69
C PRO A 106 11.21 18.71 -0.47
N ARG A 107 12.39 18.14 -0.25
CA ARG A 107 13.43 17.99 -1.29
C ARG A 107 13.03 16.92 -2.31
N LEU A 108 12.55 15.77 -1.84
CA LEU A 108 12.05 14.69 -2.70
C LEU A 108 10.84 15.16 -3.52
N LEU A 109 9.93 15.92 -2.92
CA LEU A 109 8.78 16.51 -3.63
C LEU A 109 9.23 17.47 -4.74
N ARG A 110 10.27 18.32 -4.49
CA ARG A 110 10.81 19.20 -5.54
C ARG A 110 11.51 18.41 -6.64
N CYS A 111 12.26 17.35 -6.30
CA CYS A 111 12.84 16.45 -7.32
C CYS A 111 11.77 15.80 -8.19
N ALA A 112 10.68 15.27 -7.59
CA ALA A 112 9.56 14.71 -8.37
C ALA A 112 8.97 15.75 -9.31
N ARG A 113 8.74 16.98 -8.85
CA ARG A 113 8.24 18.08 -9.68
C ARG A 113 9.19 18.41 -10.83
N GLN A 114 10.49 18.48 -10.58
CA GLN A 114 11.50 18.72 -11.64
C GLN A 114 11.51 17.60 -12.68
N LEU A 115 11.44 16.33 -12.23
CA LEU A 115 11.38 15.19 -13.14
C LEU A 115 10.15 15.23 -14.04
N LEU A 116 8.96 15.50 -13.45
CA LEU A 116 7.71 15.62 -14.21
C LEU A 116 7.77 16.81 -15.21
N GLN A 117 8.30 17.96 -14.81
CA GLN A 117 8.49 19.11 -15.68
C GLN A 117 9.49 18.83 -16.83
N ALA A 118 10.46 17.95 -16.59
CA ALA A 118 11.42 17.50 -17.60
C ALA A 118 10.88 16.35 -18.47
N GLY A 119 9.61 15.95 -18.32
CA GLY A 119 8.95 14.95 -19.16
C GLY A 119 9.07 13.51 -18.63
N ALA A 120 9.27 13.33 -17.33
CA ALA A 120 9.14 12.00 -16.73
C ALA A 120 7.69 11.50 -16.86
N ASP A 121 7.52 10.25 -17.28
CA ASP A 121 6.22 9.60 -17.31
C ASP A 121 5.72 9.40 -15.87
N PRO A 122 4.56 9.96 -15.47
CA PRO A 122 4.01 9.78 -14.15
C PRO A 122 3.63 8.32 -13.84
N ASN A 123 3.52 7.47 -14.87
CA ASN A 123 3.23 6.04 -14.79
C ASN A 123 4.49 5.16 -14.79
N GLN A 124 5.66 5.72 -14.47
CA GLN A 124 6.88 4.93 -14.29
C GLN A 124 6.65 3.81 -13.27
N ARG A 125 7.10 2.61 -13.61
CA ARG A 125 6.93 1.41 -12.80
C ARG A 125 8.08 0.43 -12.98
N ILE A 126 8.19 -0.52 -12.08
CA ILE A 126 9.09 -1.67 -12.15
C ILE A 126 8.30 -2.94 -11.80
N GLY A 127 8.80 -4.11 -12.19
CA GLY A 127 8.28 -5.37 -11.65
C GLY A 127 8.64 -5.54 -10.16
N SER A 128 7.77 -6.16 -9.38
CA SER A 128 8.01 -6.45 -7.97
C SER A 128 9.25 -7.35 -7.79
N ARG A 129 10.05 -7.05 -6.79
CA ARG A 129 11.21 -7.85 -6.39
C ARG A 129 10.99 -8.60 -5.10
N TRP A 130 9.76 -8.58 -4.59
CA TRP A 130 9.35 -9.42 -3.48
C TRP A 130 9.51 -10.91 -3.85
N PRO A 131 10.05 -11.77 -2.97
CA PRO A 131 10.21 -13.20 -3.28
C PRO A 131 8.91 -13.86 -3.80
N PRO A 132 8.98 -14.67 -4.86
CA PRO A 132 10.17 -15.18 -5.55
C PRO A 132 10.84 -14.20 -6.53
N GLY A 133 10.31 -13.00 -6.75
CA GLY A 133 10.94 -11.96 -7.55
C GLY A 133 12.30 -11.52 -6.97
N THR A 134 13.17 -11.01 -7.84
CA THR A 134 14.51 -10.53 -7.46
C THR A 134 14.90 -9.32 -8.31
N LEU A 135 16.00 -8.64 -7.95
CA LEU A 135 16.57 -7.57 -8.77
C LEU A 135 16.96 -8.04 -10.19
N ALA A 136 17.37 -9.29 -10.33
CA ALA A 136 17.77 -9.87 -11.63
C ALA A 136 16.58 -10.39 -12.44
N ALA A 137 15.52 -10.84 -11.75
CA ALA A 137 14.31 -11.40 -12.34
C ALA A 137 13.09 -10.83 -11.57
N PRO A 138 12.69 -9.57 -11.84
CA PRO A 138 11.51 -8.97 -11.21
C PRO A 138 10.23 -9.67 -11.69
N ASP A 139 9.20 -9.61 -10.87
CA ASP A 139 7.87 -10.07 -11.24
C ASP A 139 7.11 -8.94 -11.97
N ASP A 140 7.14 -8.96 -13.29
CA ASP A 140 6.47 -7.97 -14.13
C ASP A 140 4.93 -8.14 -14.17
N SER A 141 4.39 -9.25 -13.66
CA SER A 141 2.94 -9.43 -13.49
C SER A 141 2.38 -8.64 -12.31
N ASN A 142 3.25 -8.20 -11.41
CA ASN A 142 2.93 -7.35 -10.27
C ASN A 142 3.76 -6.04 -10.33
N PRO A 143 3.37 -5.07 -11.18
CA PRO A 143 4.13 -3.84 -11.37
C PRO A 143 3.94 -2.88 -10.19
N LEU A 144 5.04 -2.28 -9.76
CA LEU A 144 5.08 -1.27 -8.69
C LEU A 144 5.29 0.11 -9.31
N SER A 145 4.26 0.95 -9.27
CA SER A 145 4.28 2.29 -9.84
C SER A 145 4.93 3.32 -8.90
N ALA A 146 5.30 4.49 -9.44
CA ALA A 146 5.68 5.63 -8.61
C ALA A 146 4.52 6.07 -7.69
N LEU A 147 3.27 5.98 -8.16
CA LEU A 147 2.09 6.30 -7.36
C LEU A 147 1.93 5.37 -6.15
N TYR A 148 2.17 4.07 -6.32
CA TYR A 148 2.18 3.13 -5.20
C TYR A 148 3.26 3.49 -4.16
N GLY A 149 4.45 3.89 -4.59
CA GLY A 149 5.49 4.36 -3.68
C GLY A 149 5.07 5.55 -2.83
N ALA A 150 4.39 6.52 -3.43
CA ALA A 150 3.88 7.71 -2.75
C ALA A 150 2.66 7.39 -1.87
N ALA A 151 1.63 6.75 -2.44
CA ALA A 151 0.33 6.56 -1.82
C ALA A 151 0.26 5.36 -0.88
N GLY A 152 0.81 4.21 -1.30
CA GLY A 152 0.68 2.94 -0.60
C GLY A 152 1.83 2.62 0.36
N GLN A 153 3.07 3.03 0.05
CA GLN A 153 4.22 2.74 0.91
C GLN A 153 4.55 3.90 1.86
N ASN A 154 4.63 5.12 1.34
CA ASN A 154 5.02 6.28 2.14
C ASN A 154 3.84 7.08 2.69
N HIS A 155 2.63 6.88 2.16
CA HIS A 155 1.42 7.60 2.51
C HIS A 155 1.61 9.13 2.48
N ASP A 156 2.41 9.62 1.52
CA ASP A 156 2.68 11.03 1.33
C ASP A 156 1.60 11.68 0.45
N LEU A 157 0.75 12.49 1.07
CA LEU A 157 -0.40 13.11 0.40
C LEU A 157 0.02 14.10 -0.69
N GLU A 158 1.09 14.87 -0.47
CA GLU A 158 1.53 15.90 -1.40
C GLU A 158 2.14 15.28 -2.66
N LEU A 159 2.97 14.25 -2.51
CA LEU A 159 3.54 13.55 -3.65
C LEU A 159 2.47 12.74 -4.41
N THR A 160 1.53 12.09 -3.69
CA THR A 160 0.39 11.41 -4.30
C THR A 160 -0.42 12.37 -5.16
N ARG A 161 -0.77 13.54 -4.63
CA ARG A 161 -1.47 14.60 -5.37
C ARG A 161 -0.70 15.04 -6.61
N LEU A 162 0.59 15.32 -6.45
CA LEU A 162 1.45 15.75 -7.56
C LEU A 162 1.48 14.73 -8.70
N LEU A 163 1.57 13.44 -8.38
CA LEU A 163 1.58 12.37 -9.39
C LEU A 163 0.22 12.23 -10.09
N LEU A 164 -0.88 12.27 -9.34
CA LEU A 164 -2.24 12.19 -9.91
C LEU A 164 -2.55 13.40 -10.81
N GLU A 165 -2.19 14.62 -10.38
CA GLU A 165 -2.33 15.83 -11.18
C GLU A 165 -1.46 15.80 -12.46
N ALA A 166 -0.34 15.07 -12.43
CA ALA A 166 0.51 14.84 -13.61
C ALA A 166 0.01 13.71 -14.52
N GLY A 167 -1.08 13.02 -14.17
CA GLY A 167 -1.69 11.96 -14.98
C GLY A 167 -1.27 10.53 -14.60
N ALA A 168 -0.81 10.30 -13.38
CA ALA A 168 -0.62 8.93 -12.88
C ALA A 168 -1.97 8.21 -12.82
N ASP A 169 -2.00 6.95 -13.27
CA ASP A 169 -3.19 6.10 -13.22
C ASP A 169 -3.44 5.60 -11.78
N PRO A 170 -4.57 5.98 -11.14
CA PRO A 170 -4.89 5.51 -9.80
C PRO A 170 -5.27 4.03 -9.73
N ASN A 171 -5.41 3.37 -10.89
CA ASN A 171 -5.78 1.96 -11.04
C ASN A 171 -4.56 1.07 -11.34
N ASP A 172 -3.45 1.35 -10.70
CA ASP A 172 -2.18 0.63 -10.87
C ASP A 172 -2.13 -0.75 -10.17
N GLY A 173 -3.20 -1.14 -9.49
CA GLY A 173 -3.34 -2.41 -8.77
C GLY A 173 -2.96 -2.35 -7.29
N GLU A 174 -2.04 -1.49 -6.89
CA GLU A 174 -1.44 -1.49 -5.56
C GLU A 174 -1.78 -0.24 -4.72
N SER A 175 -1.89 0.94 -5.36
CA SER A 175 -2.02 2.21 -4.66
C SER A 175 -3.23 2.28 -3.75
N LEU A 176 -4.43 1.97 -4.24
CA LEU A 176 -5.64 2.03 -3.42
C LEU A 176 -5.64 0.97 -2.33
N TYR A 177 -5.23 -0.27 -2.65
CA TYR A 177 -5.17 -1.37 -1.69
C TYR A 177 -4.29 -1.02 -0.48
N HIS A 178 -3.06 -0.56 -0.72
CA HIS A 178 -2.11 -0.24 0.33
C HIS A 178 -2.35 1.12 1.01
N SER A 179 -3.06 2.05 0.35
CA SER A 179 -3.45 3.31 0.99
C SER A 179 -4.32 3.11 2.23
N LEU A 180 -5.06 1.99 2.28
CA LEU A 180 -5.94 1.63 3.39
C LEU A 180 -5.17 1.24 4.68
N ASP A 181 -3.87 1.00 4.61
CA ASP A 181 -3.06 0.68 5.79
C ASP A 181 -2.88 1.91 6.72
N ALA A 182 -2.85 3.13 6.16
CA ALA A 182 -2.73 4.38 6.91
C ALA A 182 -3.89 5.36 6.68
N PHE A 183 -4.70 5.16 5.64
CA PHE A 183 -5.89 5.96 5.31
C PHE A 183 -5.63 7.46 5.04
N VAL A 184 -4.40 7.85 4.75
CA VAL A 184 -4.04 9.26 4.49
C VAL A 184 -4.32 9.65 3.03
N THR A 185 -4.02 8.76 2.10
CA THR A 185 -4.05 8.99 0.65
C THR A 185 -5.26 8.37 -0.05
N THR A 186 -6.07 7.56 0.66
CA THR A 186 -7.23 6.86 0.09
C THR A 186 -8.24 7.80 -0.57
N GLY A 187 -8.57 8.90 0.12
CA GLY A 187 -9.56 9.87 -0.38
C GLY A 187 -9.16 10.47 -1.73
N ILE A 188 -7.93 10.95 -1.85
CA ILE A 188 -7.46 11.56 -3.10
C ILE A 188 -7.36 10.56 -4.26
N LEU A 189 -7.03 9.29 -3.98
CA LEU A 189 -7.06 8.24 -5.00
C LEU A 189 -8.49 8.03 -5.53
N LEU A 190 -9.49 7.96 -4.65
CA LEU A 190 -10.89 7.82 -5.02
C LEU A 190 -11.42 9.04 -5.78
N GLU A 191 -11.07 10.25 -5.36
CA GLU A 191 -11.38 11.50 -6.04
C GLU A 191 -10.82 11.56 -7.47
N HIS A 192 -9.69 10.89 -7.74
CA HIS A 192 -9.06 10.78 -9.05
C HIS A 192 -9.45 9.52 -9.83
N GLY A 193 -10.48 8.79 -9.38
CA GLY A 193 -11.08 7.69 -10.14
C GLY A 193 -10.50 6.30 -9.87
N ALA A 194 -9.86 6.09 -8.71
CA ALA A 194 -9.49 4.74 -8.28
C ALA A 194 -10.73 3.86 -8.13
N ARG A 195 -10.71 2.67 -8.76
CA ARG A 195 -11.82 1.74 -8.80
C ARG A 195 -11.73 0.71 -7.68
N ILE A 196 -12.68 0.76 -6.76
CA ILE A 196 -12.73 -0.05 -5.54
C ILE A 196 -12.67 -1.57 -5.82
N PRO A 197 -13.46 -2.13 -6.78
CA PRO A 197 -13.45 -3.57 -7.04
C PRO A 197 -12.10 -4.07 -7.58
N GLU A 198 -11.43 -3.28 -8.41
CA GLU A 198 -10.15 -3.67 -9.02
C GLU A 198 -9.03 -3.76 -7.98
N ALA A 199 -9.06 -2.89 -6.98
CA ALA A 199 -8.13 -2.87 -5.87
C ALA A 199 -8.52 -3.82 -4.71
N TYR A 200 -9.60 -4.58 -4.81
CA TYR A 200 -10.08 -5.45 -3.73
C TYR A 200 -10.28 -4.75 -2.38
N ALA A 201 -10.61 -3.46 -2.45
CA ALA A 201 -10.57 -2.55 -1.30
C ALA A 201 -11.65 -2.86 -0.25
N MET A 202 -12.83 -3.38 -0.67
CA MET A 202 -13.91 -3.76 0.25
C MET A 202 -13.52 -4.89 1.22
N TYR A 203 -12.62 -5.78 0.82
CA TYR A 203 -12.09 -6.82 1.71
C TYR A 203 -10.91 -6.30 2.53
N LYS A 204 -10.00 -5.56 1.91
CA LYS A 204 -8.82 -5.00 2.58
C LYS A 204 -9.19 -4.10 3.75
N VAL A 205 -10.19 -3.23 3.60
CA VAL A 205 -10.61 -2.31 4.67
C VAL A 205 -11.13 -3.06 5.90
N LEU A 206 -11.67 -4.26 5.71
CA LEU A 206 -12.21 -5.12 6.77
C LEU A 206 -11.13 -5.94 7.49
N ASP A 207 -9.87 -5.90 7.06
CA ASP A 207 -8.75 -6.48 7.81
C ASP A 207 -8.46 -5.73 9.11
N THR A 208 -8.92 -4.50 9.21
CA THR A 208 -8.81 -3.64 10.40
C THR A 208 -10.18 -3.09 10.82
N GLU A 209 -10.27 -2.48 11.99
CA GLU A 209 -11.48 -1.83 12.49
C GLU A 209 -11.54 -0.34 12.06
N ASN A 210 -11.20 -0.04 10.79
CA ASN A 210 -11.23 1.34 10.29
C ASN A 210 -12.60 1.71 9.71
N VAL A 211 -13.52 2.09 10.60
CA VAL A 211 -14.89 2.47 10.24
C VAL A 211 -14.94 3.70 9.32
N ALA A 212 -13.99 4.63 9.46
CA ALA A 212 -13.95 5.84 8.62
C ALA A 212 -13.53 5.48 7.17
N ALA A 213 -12.56 4.57 7.01
CA ALA A 213 -12.17 4.07 5.70
C ALA A 213 -13.30 3.29 5.03
N LEU A 214 -14.01 2.42 5.78
CA LEU A 214 -15.17 1.71 5.26
C LEU A 214 -16.26 2.69 4.80
N ALA A 215 -16.58 3.71 5.60
CA ALA A 215 -17.55 4.74 5.24
C ALA A 215 -17.17 5.45 3.94
N LEU A 216 -15.90 5.81 3.79
CA LEU A 216 -15.40 6.47 2.59
C LEU A 216 -15.54 5.57 1.35
N LEU A 217 -15.15 4.29 1.44
CA LEU A 217 -15.32 3.35 0.33
C LEU A 217 -16.79 3.21 -0.07
N LEU A 218 -17.70 3.05 0.89
CA LEU A 218 -19.15 2.95 0.63
C LEU A 218 -19.72 4.23 -0.01
N GLN A 219 -19.28 5.42 0.45
CA GLN A 219 -19.65 6.70 -0.14
C GLN A 219 -19.19 6.85 -1.60
N HIS A 220 -18.06 6.25 -1.96
CA HIS A 220 -17.52 6.22 -3.32
C HIS A 220 -18.01 4.99 -4.14
N GLY A 221 -19.10 4.36 -3.74
CA GLY A 221 -19.75 3.28 -4.49
C GLY A 221 -19.16 1.89 -4.26
N GLY A 222 -18.44 1.69 -3.15
CA GLY A 222 -18.01 0.36 -2.72
C GLY A 222 -19.20 -0.58 -2.58
N ASN A 223 -19.13 -1.75 -3.23
CA ASN A 223 -20.21 -2.73 -3.20
C ASN A 223 -20.13 -3.61 -1.95
N PRO A 224 -21.08 -3.52 -0.99
CA PRO A 224 -21.10 -4.34 0.21
C PRO A 224 -21.38 -5.83 -0.07
N ASN A 225 -21.76 -6.17 -1.31
CA ASN A 225 -21.99 -7.53 -1.79
C ASN A 225 -20.96 -7.95 -2.87
N GLU A 226 -19.79 -7.29 -2.91
CA GLU A 226 -18.73 -7.65 -3.84
C GLU A 226 -18.35 -9.13 -3.65
N PRO A 227 -18.36 -9.95 -4.74
CA PRO A 227 -17.99 -11.35 -4.60
C PRO A 227 -16.51 -11.51 -4.28
N ALA A 228 -16.20 -12.42 -3.37
CA ALA A 228 -14.83 -12.79 -3.06
C ALA A 228 -14.18 -13.51 -4.25
N ARG A 229 -12.90 -13.18 -4.53
CA ARG A 229 -12.18 -13.70 -5.69
C ARG A 229 -11.16 -14.78 -5.32
N ASN A 230 -10.45 -14.60 -4.20
CA ASN A 230 -9.32 -15.42 -3.81
C ASN A 230 -9.40 -15.83 -2.33
N ALA A 231 -8.81 -16.98 -1.98
CA ALA A 231 -8.62 -17.36 -0.59
C ALA A 231 -7.71 -16.34 0.14
N PRO A 232 -7.93 -16.09 1.45
CA PRO A 232 -8.94 -16.73 2.31
C PRO A 232 -10.34 -16.11 2.25
N THR A 233 -10.54 -15.02 1.50
CA THR A 233 -11.83 -14.30 1.44
C THR A 233 -12.91 -15.08 0.71
N SER A 234 -12.54 -15.88 -0.30
CA SER A 234 -13.46 -16.77 -1.03
C SER A 234 -14.21 -17.75 -0.12
N ASP A 235 -13.57 -18.16 0.99
CA ASP A 235 -14.20 -19.06 1.97
C ASP A 235 -15.34 -18.39 2.75
N SER A 236 -15.38 -17.05 2.74
CA SER A 236 -16.42 -16.26 3.37
C SER A 236 -17.52 -15.82 2.40
N GLY A 237 -17.20 -15.58 1.14
CA GLY A 237 -18.14 -15.32 0.06
C GLY A 237 -18.51 -13.85 -0.15
N SER A 238 -18.60 -13.03 0.90
CA SER A 238 -18.97 -11.61 0.79
C SER A 238 -18.25 -10.74 1.82
N PRO A 239 -18.21 -9.41 1.65
CA PRO A 239 -17.66 -8.48 2.64
C PRO A 239 -18.31 -8.62 4.03
N LEU A 240 -19.63 -8.80 4.11
CA LEU A 240 -20.33 -9.04 5.37
C LEU A 240 -19.79 -10.28 6.08
N MET A 241 -19.68 -11.40 5.36
CA MET A 241 -19.17 -12.66 5.91
C MET A 241 -17.69 -12.55 6.28
N TRP A 242 -16.89 -11.83 5.49
CA TRP A 242 -15.50 -11.52 5.82
C TRP A 242 -15.38 -10.68 7.10
N ALA A 243 -16.21 -9.64 7.25
CA ALA A 243 -16.25 -8.81 8.45
C ALA A 243 -16.56 -9.63 9.71
N ILE A 244 -17.51 -10.58 9.64
CA ILE A 244 -17.82 -11.51 10.73
C ILE A 244 -16.60 -12.38 11.05
N ARG A 245 -15.98 -13.00 10.05
CA ARG A 245 -14.78 -13.82 10.22
C ARG A 245 -13.62 -13.04 10.85
N ARG A 246 -13.48 -11.76 10.49
CA ARG A 246 -12.46 -10.84 11.03
C ARG A 246 -12.86 -10.24 12.39
N ARG A 247 -14.03 -10.65 12.94
CA ARG A 247 -14.57 -10.19 14.23
C ARG A 247 -14.71 -8.65 14.28
N ARG A 248 -15.24 -8.06 13.20
CA ARG A 248 -15.52 -6.62 13.19
C ARG A 248 -16.67 -6.28 14.13
N SER A 249 -16.64 -5.06 14.67
CA SER A 249 -17.64 -4.59 15.62
C SER A 249 -19.06 -4.56 15.03
N ARG A 250 -20.07 -4.57 15.90
CA ARG A 250 -21.47 -4.35 15.54
C ARG A 250 -21.65 -3.09 14.69
N ARG A 251 -20.87 -2.02 14.95
CA ARG A 251 -20.90 -0.78 14.18
C ARG A 251 -20.45 -0.98 12.73
N CYS A 252 -19.37 -1.71 12.51
CA CYS A 252 -18.87 -2.04 11.19
C CYS A 252 -19.88 -2.89 10.41
N ILE A 253 -20.46 -3.91 11.03
CA ILE A 253 -21.49 -4.77 10.44
C ILE A 253 -22.76 -3.97 10.12
N ALA A 254 -23.22 -3.12 11.04
CA ALA A 254 -24.37 -2.25 10.80
C ALA A 254 -24.16 -1.35 9.58
N MET A 255 -22.98 -0.78 9.42
CA MET A 255 -22.65 0.07 8.27
C MET A 255 -22.70 -0.70 6.94
N LEU A 256 -22.24 -1.95 6.89
CA LEU A 256 -22.38 -2.79 5.71
C LEU A 256 -23.86 -3.08 5.39
N LEU A 257 -24.64 -3.44 6.40
CA LEU A 257 -26.06 -3.71 6.25
C LEU A 257 -26.85 -2.45 5.82
N ASP A 258 -26.55 -1.30 6.40
CA ASP A 258 -27.16 -0.01 6.03
C ASP A 258 -26.79 0.41 4.60
N ALA A 259 -25.64 -0.01 4.11
CA ALA A 259 -25.23 0.16 2.71
C ALA A 259 -25.79 -0.89 1.75
N GLY A 260 -26.61 -1.84 2.24
CA GLY A 260 -27.30 -2.84 1.42
C GLY A 260 -26.56 -4.19 1.33
N ALA A 261 -25.69 -4.52 2.28
CA ALA A 261 -25.20 -5.89 2.40
C ALA A 261 -26.38 -6.85 2.63
N ASP A 262 -26.37 -8.00 1.95
CA ASP A 262 -27.41 -9.02 2.10
C ASP A 262 -27.33 -9.64 3.51
N PRO A 263 -28.36 -9.42 4.38
CA PRO A 263 -28.37 -10.00 5.72
C PRO A 263 -28.56 -11.53 5.70
N HIS A 264 -29.01 -12.10 4.57
CA HIS A 264 -29.14 -13.53 4.36
C HIS A 264 -27.90 -14.17 3.72
N ALA A 265 -26.80 -13.40 3.57
CA ALA A 265 -25.55 -13.92 3.03
C ALA A 265 -25.11 -15.19 3.79
N ALA A 266 -24.53 -16.13 3.05
CA ALA A 266 -24.02 -17.37 3.61
C ALA A 266 -22.61 -17.66 3.07
N THR A 267 -21.86 -18.47 3.82
CA THR A 267 -20.61 -19.05 3.33
C THR A 267 -20.87 -19.97 2.14
N PRO A 268 -19.88 -20.30 1.31
CA PRO A 268 -20.02 -21.31 0.25
C PRO A 268 -20.57 -22.66 0.74
N ASN A 269 -20.36 -22.99 2.02
CA ASN A 269 -20.87 -24.21 2.63
C ASN A 269 -22.29 -24.04 3.26
N GLY A 270 -22.97 -22.91 2.99
CA GLY A 270 -24.36 -22.69 3.41
C GLY A 270 -24.55 -22.24 4.86
N VAL A 271 -23.50 -21.85 5.57
CA VAL A 271 -23.63 -21.27 6.93
C VAL A 271 -24.07 -19.82 6.80
N SER A 272 -25.25 -19.47 7.30
CA SER A 272 -25.78 -18.11 7.27
C SER A 272 -24.96 -17.12 8.09
N ALA A 273 -25.05 -15.82 7.78
CA ALA A 273 -24.38 -14.75 8.51
C ALA A 273 -24.71 -14.80 10.01
N TYR A 274 -25.97 -15.06 10.36
CA TYR A 274 -26.42 -15.20 11.74
C TYR A 274 -25.71 -16.35 12.49
N ARG A 275 -25.71 -17.57 11.91
CA ARG A 275 -25.05 -18.73 12.48
C ARG A 275 -23.53 -18.53 12.55
N TYR A 276 -22.96 -17.91 11.52
CA TYR A 276 -21.52 -17.63 11.46
C TYR A 276 -21.11 -16.66 12.57
N ALA A 277 -21.93 -15.63 12.86
CA ALA A 277 -21.69 -14.72 13.99
C ALA A 277 -21.72 -15.46 15.34
N LEU A 278 -22.67 -16.37 15.53
CA LEU A 278 -22.74 -17.21 16.75
C LEU A 278 -21.51 -18.10 16.88
N GLN A 279 -21.07 -18.77 15.81
CA GLN A 279 -19.86 -19.61 15.82
C GLN A 279 -18.59 -18.84 16.21
N PHE A 280 -18.53 -17.53 15.90
CA PHE A 280 -17.44 -16.64 16.31
C PHE A 280 -17.66 -15.99 17.68
N GLY A 281 -18.76 -16.30 18.39
CA GLY A 281 -19.08 -15.72 19.69
C GLY A 281 -19.41 -14.21 19.61
N LEU A 282 -19.96 -13.74 18.49
CA LEU A 282 -20.30 -12.34 18.25
C LEU A 282 -21.79 -12.10 18.52
N SER A 283 -22.21 -12.21 19.80
CA SER A 283 -23.61 -12.14 20.20
C SER A 283 -24.32 -10.85 19.77
N GLU A 284 -23.68 -9.69 19.91
CA GLU A 284 -24.24 -8.39 19.49
C GLU A 284 -24.41 -8.29 17.95
N VAL A 285 -23.54 -8.95 17.18
CA VAL A 285 -23.65 -9.02 15.72
C VAL A 285 -24.75 -9.99 15.33
N ALA A 286 -24.85 -11.15 15.99
CA ALA A 286 -25.94 -12.09 15.76
C ALA A 286 -27.31 -11.46 16.05
N GLU A 287 -27.43 -10.71 17.17
CA GLU A 287 -28.65 -9.95 17.48
C GLU A 287 -29.03 -8.98 16.36
N LEU A 288 -28.06 -8.18 15.88
CA LEU A 288 -28.26 -7.25 14.77
C LEU A 288 -28.73 -7.98 13.51
N LEU A 289 -28.11 -9.11 13.17
CA LEU A 289 -28.49 -9.90 12.00
C LEU A 289 -29.91 -10.47 12.15
N ARG A 290 -30.28 -10.94 13.35
CA ARG A 290 -31.62 -11.38 13.68
C ARG A 290 -32.66 -10.26 13.52
N GLU A 291 -32.32 -9.04 13.92
CA GLU A 291 -33.20 -7.85 13.74
C GLU A 291 -33.41 -7.52 12.25
N ARG A 292 -32.43 -7.75 11.39
CA ARG A 292 -32.44 -7.40 9.97
C ARG A 292 -32.97 -8.50 9.05
N ALA A 293 -32.68 -9.76 9.34
CA ALA A 293 -33.04 -10.92 8.51
C ALA A 293 -34.15 -11.78 9.08
N GLY A 294 -34.54 -11.60 10.34
CA GLY A 294 -35.41 -12.49 11.08
C GLY A 294 -34.67 -13.59 11.81
N ALA A 295 -35.40 -14.31 12.69
CA ALA A 295 -34.86 -15.42 13.45
C ALA A 295 -34.73 -16.67 12.58
N GLU A 296 -33.57 -17.34 12.65
CA GLU A 296 -33.38 -18.67 12.08
C GLU A 296 -33.49 -19.73 13.18
N PRO A 297 -34.12 -20.91 12.90
CA PRO A 297 -34.10 -22.02 13.84
C PRO A 297 -32.68 -22.54 14.01
N LEU A 298 -32.23 -22.63 15.25
CA LEU A 298 -30.93 -23.21 15.63
C LEU A 298 -31.09 -24.67 15.99
N THR A 299 -30.10 -25.49 15.73
CA THR A 299 -29.97 -26.85 16.27
C THR A 299 -29.56 -26.81 17.72
N ASP A 300 -29.75 -27.92 18.46
CA ASP A 300 -29.37 -28.02 19.88
C ASP A 300 -27.86 -27.73 20.08
N ASP A 301 -27.01 -28.19 19.17
CA ASP A 301 -25.55 -27.91 19.21
C ASP A 301 -25.24 -26.43 19.00
N GLU A 302 -25.96 -25.76 18.10
CA GLU A 302 -25.80 -24.32 17.85
C GLU A 302 -26.32 -23.47 19.02
N LEU A 303 -27.38 -23.93 19.71
CA LEU A 303 -27.89 -23.32 20.94
C LEU A 303 -26.87 -23.41 22.07
N PHE A 304 -26.14 -24.52 22.15
CA PHE A 304 -25.09 -24.70 23.16
C PHE A 304 -23.90 -23.77 22.95
N VAL A 305 -23.52 -23.49 21.70
CA VAL A 305 -22.45 -22.55 21.36
C VAL A 305 -22.89 -21.08 21.52
N ALA A 306 -24.18 -20.80 21.44
CA ALA A 306 -24.75 -19.45 21.57
C ALA A 306 -25.01 -19.01 23.02
N ALA A 307 -25.00 -19.93 23.96
CA ALA A 307 -25.21 -19.69 25.38
C ALA A 307 -23.91 -19.33 26.10
#